data_7bee3e496c6955bbe21141dbd84ab357
#
_entry.id   7bee3e496c6955bbe21141dbd84ab357
#
_cell.length_a   1.000
_cell.length_b   1.000
_cell.length_c   1.000
_cell.angle_alpha   90.00
_cell.angle_beta   90.00
_cell.angle_gamma   90.00
#
_symmetry.space_group_name_H-M   'P 1'
#
loop_
_entity.id
_entity.type
_entity.pdbx_description
1 polymer ?
#
loop_
_entity_poly.entity_id
_entity_poly.type
_entity_poly.pdbx_seq_one_letter_code
_entity_poly.pdbx_strand_id
1 'polypeptide(L)'
;MIPTVNASTRDTFLASLGRCRATAGFLDAFYQRFVASSDEVRAKFAGTDMLHQVQMLEDSLFVVANAVQGEEGSPARGDLPRIAARHSHSDLDIRPELYDLFLECLIVTVRTHDTKFSSEVEAAWRETMGFGIDYMRKRY
;
A
#
# COMPACT_ATOMS: atom_id res chain seq x y z
N MET A 1 3.40 4.72 21.04
CA MET A 1 2.15 4.97 20.31
C MET A 1 2.49 5.31 18.86
N ILE A 2 1.87 4.64 17.92
CA ILE A 2 2.04 4.98 16.50
C ILE A 2 1.19 6.22 16.22
N PRO A 3 1.80 7.30 15.68
CA PRO A 3 1.02 8.49 15.36
C PRO A 3 -0.06 8.16 14.32
N THR A 4 -1.24 8.68 14.51
CA THR A 4 -2.29 8.58 13.50
C THR A 4 -2.04 9.61 12.41
N VAL A 5 -2.41 9.27 11.18
CA VAL A 5 -2.41 10.22 10.06
C VAL A 5 -3.60 11.16 10.23
N ASN A 6 -3.40 12.46 10.01
CA ASN A 6 -4.50 13.41 10.19
C ASN A 6 -5.53 13.29 9.06
N ALA A 7 -6.75 13.82 9.33
CA ALA A 7 -7.87 13.71 8.41
C ALA A 7 -7.58 14.37 7.04
N SER A 8 -6.89 15.49 7.04
CA SER A 8 -6.55 16.20 5.80
C SER A 8 -5.63 15.37 4.90
N THR A 9 -4.62 14.74 5.48
CA THR A 9 -3.71 13.85 4.77
C THR A 9 -4.46 12.66 4.20
N ARG A 10 -5.34 12.05 5.00
CA ARG A 10 -6.17 10.94 4.57
C ARG A 10 -7.08 11.34 3.41
N ASP A 11 -7.71 12.51 3.48
CA ASP A 11 -8.58 13.00 2.42
C ASP A 11 -7.81 13.23 1.12
N THR A 12 -6.60 13.79 1.20
CA THR A 12 -5.72 13.97 0.05
C THR A 12 -5.36 12.62 -0.58
N PHE A 13 -5.01 11.64 0.25
CA PHE A 13 -4.74 10.27 -0.21
C PHE A 13 -5.94 9.69 -0.94
N LEU A 14 -7.13 9.74 -0.34
CA LEU A 14 -8.33 9.15 -0.93
C LEU A 14 -8.73 9.84 -2.23
N ALA A 15 -8.58 11.15 -2.32
CA ALA A 15 -8.87 11.87 -3.56
C ALA A 15 -7.91 11.44 -4.68
N SER A 16 -6.63 11.31 -4.38
CA SER A 16 -5.64 10.84 -5.33
C SER A 16 -5.91 9.40 -5.76
N LEU A 17 -6.21 8.52 -4.80
CA LEU A 17 -6.57 7.13 -5.09
C LEU A 17 -7.76 7.07 -6.04
N GLY A 18 -8.77 7.91 -5.82
CA GLY A 18 -9.93 8.00 -6.72
C GLY A 18 -9.54 8.39 -8.14
N ARG A 19 -8.63 9.36 -8.30
CA ARG A 19 -8.16 9.77 -9.62
C ARG A 19 -7.35 8.66 -10.31
N CYS A 20 -6.49 7.98 -9.55
CA CYS A 20 -5.71 6.85 -10.07
C CYS A 20 -6.62 5.71 -10.52
N ARG A 21 -7.63 5.38 -9.72
CA ARG A 21 -8.58 4.31 -10.06
C ARG A 21 -9.41 4.63 -11.29
N ALA A 22 -9.62 5.91 -11.59
CA ALA A 22 -10.34 6.32 -12.79
C ALA A 22 -9.52 6.11 -14.07
N THR A 23 -8.22 5.88 -13.97
CA THR A 23 -7.37 5.57 -15.12
C THR A 23 -7.24 4.06 -15.27
N ALA A 24 -7.37 3.57 -16.52
CA ALA A 24 -7.26 2.13 -16.76
C ALA A 24 -5.83 1.65 -16.46
N GLY A 25 -5.73 0.50 -15.79
CA GLY A 25 -4.45 -0.18 -15.60
C GLY A 25 -3.55 0.39 -14.52
N PHE A 26 -4.07 1.17 -13.59
CA PHE A 26 -3.26 1.78 -12.53
C PHE A 26 -2.45 0.71 -11.74
N LEU A 27 -3.13 -0.26 -11.16
CA LEU A 27 -2.45 -1.27 -10.34
C LEU A 27 -1.75 -2.32 -11.19
N ASP A 28 -2.20 -2.58 -12.40
CA ASP A 28 -1.45 -3.42 -13.33
C ASP A 28 -0.08 -2.80 -13.63
N ALA A 29 -0.03 -1.50 -13.89
CA ALA A 29 1.23 -0.79 -14.10
C ALA A 29 2.12 -0.84 -12.87
N PHE A 30 1.53 -0.73 -11.68
CA PHE A 30 2.28 -0.87 -10.43
C PHE A 30 2.96 -2.25 -10.36
N TYR A 31 2.22 -3.33 -10.57
CA TYR A 31 2.80 -4.67 -10.46
C TYR A 31 3.84 -4.93 -11.53
N GLN A 32 3.64 -4.45 -12.76
CA GLN A 32 4.67 -4.58 -13.79
C GLN A 32 5.99 -3.96 -13.33
N ARG A 33 5.91 -2.77 -12.73
CA ARG A 33 7.09 -2.08 -12.23
C ARG A 33 7.70 -2.78 -11.02
N PHE A 34 6.86 -3.20 -10.08
CA PHE A 34 7.30 -3.82 -8.84
C PHE A 34 8.00 -5.16 -9.10
N VAL A 35 7.39 -6.01 -9.91
CA VAL A 35 7.94 -7.33 -10.28
C VAL A 35 9.25 -7.17 -11.04
N ALA A 36 9.36 -6.16 -11.89
CA ALA A 36 10.58 -5.89 -12.65
C ALA A 36 11.70 -5.31 -11.81
N SER A 37 11.41 -4.76 -10.63
CA SER A 37 12.37 -4.04 -9.82
C SER A 37 13.31 -4.93 -9.01
N SER A 38 12.98 -6.22 -8.83
CA SER A 38 13.74 -7.11 -7.97
C SER A 38 13.44 -8.57 -8.29
N ASP A 39 14.51 -9.39 -8.35
CA ASP A 39 14.37 -10.84 -8.52
C ASP A 39 13.62 -11.47 -7.36
N GLU A 40 13.83 -10.97 -6.14
CA GLU A 40 13.14 -11.48 -4.96
C GLU A 40 11.64 -11.19 -5.02
N VAL A 41 11.25 -9.98 -5.44
CA VAL A 41 9.83 -9.65 -5.64
C VAL A 41 9.22 -10.55 -6.71
N ARG A 42 9.91 -10.71 -7.84
CA ARG A 42 9.42 -11.56 -8.92
C ARG A 42 9.18 -12.99 -8.44
N ALA A 43 10.10 -13.53 -7.62
CA ALA A 43 9.95 -14.87 -7.07
C ALA A 43 8.73 -14.99 -6.15
N LYS A 44 8.43 -13.94 -5.37
CA LYS A 44 7.26 -13.94 -4.47
C LYS A 44 5.93 -13.99 -5.24
N PHE A 45 5.90 -13.46 -6.45
CA PHE A 45 4.68 -13.44 -7.27
C PHE A 45 4.65 -14.53 -8.34
N ALA A 46 5.67 -15.40 -8.41
CA ALA A 46 5.66 -16.52 -9.34
C ALA A 46 4.46 -17.42 -9.09
N GLY A 47 3.67 -17.69 -10.12
CA GLY A 47 2.45 -18.52 -10.00
C GLY A 47 1.25 -17.82 -9.39
N THR A 48 1.34 -16.53 -9.07
CA THR A 48 0.22 -15.77 -8.50
C THR A 48 -0.78 -15.38 -9.59
N ASP A 49 -2.07 -15.49 -9.28
CA ASP A 49 -3.14 -14.95 -10.12
C ASP A 49 -3.12 -13.43 -9.97
N MET A 50 -2.55 -12.73 -10.95
CA MET A 50 -2.34 -11.30 -10.87
C MET A 50 -3.63 -10.48 -10.95
N LEU A 51 -4.68 -10.98 -11.60
CA LEU A 51 -5.97 -10.30 -11.59
C LEU A 51 -6.54 -10.25 -10.16
N HIS A 52 -6.46 -11.36 -9.46
CA HIS A 52 -6.89 -11.44 -8.06
C HIS A 52 -6.00 -10.57 -7.17
N GLN A 53 -4.68 -10.57 -7.42
CA GLN A 53 -3.72 -9.80 -6.65
C GLN A 53 -3.97 -8.29 -6.75
N VAL A 54 -4.28 -7.79 -7.96
CA VAL A 54 -4.63 -6.39 -8.17
C VAL A 54 -5.85 -6.02 -7.33
N GLN A 55 -6.87 -6.86 -7.31
CA GLN A 55 -8.07 -6.63 -6.52
C GLN A 55 -7.76 -6.59 -5.02
N MET A 56 -6.94 -7.51 -4.56
CA MET A 56 -6.55 -7.57 -3.15
C MET A 56 -5.78 -6.32 -2.73
N LEU A 57 -4.88 -5.82 -3.58
CA LEU A 57 -4.16 -4.59 -3.28
C LEU A 57 -5.10 -3.39 -3.24
N GLU A 58 -6.02 -3.29 -4.18
CA GLU A 58 -6.99 -2.20 -4.17
C GLU A 58 -7.78 -2.18 -2.86
N ASP A 59 -8.28 -3.34 -2.44
CA ASP A 59 -9.00 -3.45 -1.17
C ASP A 59 -8.10 -3.06 0.01
N SER A 60 -6.83 -3.48 -0.02
CA SER A 60 -5.88 -3.18 1.05
C SER A 60 -5.59 -1.69 1.18
N LEU A 61 -5.56 -0.96 0.07
CA LEU A 61 -5.35 0.50 0.13
C LEU A 61 -6.48 1.17 0.91
N PHE A 62 -7.71 0.72 0.75
CA PHE A 62 -8.84 1.23 1.53
C PHE A 62 -8.78 0.78 2.99
N VAL A 63 -8.34 -0.45 3.25
CA VAL A 63 -8.15 -0.93 4.63
C VAL A 63 -7.15 -0.04 5.37
N VAL A 64 -6.03 0.29 4.74
CA VAL A 64 -5.02 1.16 5.35
C VAL A 64 -5.60 2.57 5.57
N ALA A 65 -6.29 3.13 4.58
CA ALA A 65 -6.90 4.46 4.70
C ALA A 65 -7.89 4.55 5.86
N ASN A 66 -8.63 3.49 6.12
CA ASN A 66 -9.55 3.45 7.27
C ASN A 66 -8.79 3.24 8.58
N ALA A 67 -7.72 2.45 8.56
CA ALA A 67 -6.98 2.10 9.77
C ALA A 67 -6.19 3.25 10.36
N VAL A 68 -5.75 4.22 9.53
CA VAL A 68 -4.85 5.31 9.97
C VAL A 68 -5.44 6.19 11.06
N GLN A 69 -6.74 6.21 11.23
CA GLN A 69 -7.41 7.02 12.26
C GLN A 69 -7.91 6.18 13.43
N GLY A 70 -7.66 4.86 13.40
CA GLY A 70 -8.11 3.96 14.45
C GLY A 70 -7.03 3.69 15.48
N GLU A 71 -7.44 3.42 16.71
CA GLU A 71 -6.55 2.97 17.76
C GLU A 71 -6.31 1.46 17.62
N GLU A 72 -5.20 0.97 18.20
CA GLU A 72 -4.88 -0.44 18.22
C GLU A 72 -6.05 -1.24 18.81
N GLY A 73 -6.46 -2.29 18.10
CA GLY A 73 -7.57 -3.15 18.51
C GLY A 73 -8.95 -2.61 18.20
N SER A 74 -9.07 -1.38 17.65
CA SER A 74 -10.37 -0.81 17.31
C SER A 74 -10.89 -1.37 15.98
N PRO A 75 -12.23 -1.32 15.76
CA PRO A 75 -12.80 -1.75 14.47
C PRO A 75 -12.26 -0.98 13.27
N ALA A 76 -11.78 0.27 13.46
CA ALA A 76 -11.20 1.06 12.36
C ALA A 76 -9.93 0.44 11.80
N ARG A 77 -9.22 -0.40 12.56
CA ARG A 77 -8.07 -1.15 12.06
C ARG A 77 -8.47 -2.19 11.01
N GLY A 78 -9.71 -2.67 11.02
CA GLY A 78 -10.22 -3.60 10.03
C GLY A 78 -9.37 -4.84 9.90
N ASP A 79 -9.01 -5.19 8.65
CA ASP A 79 -8.21 -6.37 8.34
C ASP A 79 -6.69 -6.16 8.48
N LEU A 80 -6.23 -4.98 8.90
CA LEU A 80 -4.79 -4.70 8.95
C LEU A 80 -4.01 -5.72 9.78
N PRO A 81 -4.49 -6.15 10.99
CA PRO A 81 -3.78 -7.20 11.73
C PRO A 81 -3.64 -8.51 10.94
N ARG A 82 -4.67 -8.92 10.20
CA ARG A 82 -4.65 -10.14 9.39
C ARG A 82 -3.69 -9.99 8.21
N ILE A 83 -3.67 -8.83 7.57
CA ILE A 83 -2.74 -8.54 6.49
C ILE A 83 -1.30 -8.61 7.01
N ALA A 84 -1.02 -8.03 8.17
CA ALA A 84 0.31 -8.08 8.77
C ALA A 84 0.73 -9.51 9.08
N ALA A 85 -0.16 -10.32 9.66
CA ALA A 85 0.14 -11.72 9.96
C ALA A 85 0.45 -12.50 8.69
N ARG A 86 -0.29 -12.26 7.61
CA ARG A 86 -0.07 -12.92 6.32
C ARG A 86 1.31 -12.61 5.74
N HIS A 87 1.81 -11.39 5.96
CA HIS A 87 3.11 -10.95 5.43
C HIS A 87 4.28 -11.28 6.37
N SER A 88 4.01 -11.86 7.54
CA SER A 88 5.06 -12.13 8.54
C SER A 88 5.98 -13.27 8.12
N HIS A 89 7.09 -13.42 8.85
CA HIS A 89 8.10 -14.44 8.58
C HIS A 89 7.53 -15.88 8.67
N SER A 90 6.43 -16.06 9.40
CA SER A 90 5.80 -17.38 9.57
C SER A 90 4.83 -17.73 8.44
N ASP A 91 4.59 -16.84 7.49
CA ASP A 91 3.69 -17.07 6.35
C ASP A 91 4.41 -16.69 5.04
N LEU A 92 4.09 -15.54 4.44
CA LEU A 92 4.69 -15.14 3.16
C LEU A 92 6.16 -14.73 3.28
N ASP A 93 6.61 -14.43 4.49
CA ASP A 93 7.99 -14.02 4.77
C ASP A 93 8.41 -12.83 3.89
N ILE A 94 7.65 -11.75 4.00
CA ILE A 94 7.98 -10.52 3.28
C ILE A 94 8.99 -9.75 4.12
N ARG A 95 10.26 -9.77 3.67
CA ARG A 95 11.32 -9.05 4.37
C ARG A 95 11.00 -7.56 4.44
N PRO A 96 11.25 -6.90 5.58
CA PRO A 96 10.93 -5.47 5.73
C PRO A 96 11.51 -4.56 4.64
N GLU A 97 12.66 -4.90 4.08
CA GLU A 97 13.30 -4.11 3.02
C GLU A 97 12.46 -4.04 1.74
N LEU A 98 11.63 -5.04 1.50
CA LEU A 98 10.77 -5.07 0.30
C LEU A 98 9.68 -4.01 0.36
N TYR A 99 9.31 -3.54 1.56
CA TYR A 99 8.30 -2.49 1.69
C TYR A 99 8.78 -1.14 1.15
N ASP A 100 10.07 -0.84 1.28
CA ASP A 100 10.61 0.40 0.71
C ASP A 100 10.51 0.38 -0.81
N LEU A 101 10.84 -0.76 -1.41
CA LEU A 101 10.74 -0.95 -2.85
C LEU A 101 9.28 -0.86 -3.33
N PHE A 102 8.37 -1.50 -2.59
CA PHE A 102 6.93 -1.41 -2.84
C PHE A 102 6.47 0.04 -2.87
N LEU A 103 6.83 0.81 -1.85
CA LEU A 103 6.39 2.19 -1.72
C LEU A 103 6.93 3.06 -2.85
N GLU A 104 8.21 2.92 -3.19
CA GLU A 104 8.80 3.72 -4.28
C GLU A 104 8.14 3.39 -5.62
N CYS A 105 7.89 2.12 -5.91
CA CYS A 105 7.19 1.73 -7.13
C CYS A 105 5.76 2.29 -7.16
N LEU A 106 5.08 2.29 -6.01
CA LEU A 106 3.73 2.82 -5.91
C LEU A 106 3.71 4.33 -6.17
N ILE A 107 4.64 5.07 -5.58
CA ILE A 107 4.73 6.53 -5.75
C ILE A 107 4.97 6.89 -7.23
N VAL A 108 5.88 6.18 -7.90
CA VAL A 108 6.14 6.42 -9.33
C VAL A 108 4.88 6.16 -10.16
N THR A 109 4.14 5.11 -9.83
CA THR A 109 2.90 4.76 -10.54
C THR A 109 1.83 5.83 -10.33
N VAL A 110 1.67 6.29 -9.09
CA VAL A 110 0.73 7.38 -8.77
C VAL A 110 1.09 8.64 -9.56
N ARG A 111 2.38 8.98 -9.61
CA ARG A 111 2.86 10.16 -10.35
C ARG A 111 2.44 10.12 -11.82
N THR A 112 2.44 8.94 -12.44
CA THR A 112 2.09 8.81 -13.85
C THR A 112 0.58 8.74 -14.09
N HIS A 113 -0.21 8.41 -13.07
CA HIS A 113 -1.65 8.18 -13.24
C HIS A 113 -2.51 9.28 -12.61
N ASP A 114 -2.00 10.03 -11.65
CA ASP A 114 -2.76 11.11 -11.02
C ASP A 114 -2.46 12.42 -11.73
N THR A 115 -3.45 12.93 -12.47
CA THR A 115 -3.32 14.18 -13.23
C THR A 115 -3.10 15.40 -12.34
N LYS A 116 -3.38 15.28 -11.05
CA LYS A 116 -3.19 16.36 -10.06
C LYS A 116 -2.07 16.04 -9.08
N PHE A 117 -1.11 15.20 -9.49
CA PHE A 117 0.02 14.85 -8.65
C PHE A 117 0.80 16.10 -8.24
N SER A 118 1.19 16.14 -6.96
CA SER A 118 1.94 17.26 -6.37
C SER A 118 2.76 16.73 -5.21
N SER A 119 3.62 17.57 -4.65
CA SER A 119 4.38 17.21 -3.45
C SER A 119 3.45 16.90 -2.27
N GLU A 120 2.31 17.58 -2.18
CA GLU A 120 1.32 17.31 -1.14
C GLU A 120 0.68 15.93 -1.33
N VAL A 121 0.36 15.55 -2.57
CA VAL A 121 -0.18 14.23 -2.90
C VAL A 121 0.88 13.16 -2.57
N GLU A 122 2.12 13.37 -2.96
CA GLU A 122 3.19 12.42 -2.65
C GLU A 122 3.33 12.22 -1.14
N ALA A 123 3.34 13.31 -0.37
CA ALA A 123 3.43 13.23 1.08
C ALA A 123 2.26 12.45 1.68
N ALA A 124 1.05 12.66 1.15
CA ALA A 124 -0.14 11.95 1.63
C ALA A 124 -0.03 10.43 1.40
N TRP A 125 0.47 10.02 0.24
CA TRP A 125 0.69 8.60 -0.05
C TRP A 125 1.77 8.01 0.87
N ARG A 126 2.88 8.74 1.06
CA ARG A 126 3.98 8.26 1.91
C ARG A 126 3.56 8.14 3.37
N GLU A 127 2.81 9.11 3.88
CA GLU A 127 2.35 9.06 5.27
C GLU A 127 1.32 7.96 5.49
N THR A 128 0.34 7.86 4.61
CA THR A 128 -0.73 6.87 4.75
C THR A 128 -0.20 5.45 4.59
N MET A 129 0.55 5.19 3.52
CA MET A 129 1.13 3.86 3.30
C MET A 129 2.23 3.56 4.31
N GLY A 130 2.98 4.59 4.72
CA GLY A 130 4.00 4.45 5.77
C GLY A 130 3.41 3.94 7.07
N PHE A 131 2.22 4.40 7.44
CA PHE A 131 1.52 3.89 8.61
C PHE A 131 1.27 2.37 8.50
N GLY A 132 0.73 1.92 7.36
CA GLY A 132 0.47 0.49 7.15
C GLY A 132 1.75 -0.34 7.10
N ILE A 133 2.78 0.18 6.43
CA ILE A 133 4.07 -0.49 6.32
C ILE A 133 4.74 -0.62 7.69
N ASP A 134 4.73 0.43 8.50
CA ASP A 134 5.30 0.38 9.85
C ASP A 134 4.55 -0.62 10.72
N TYR A 135 3.24 -0.68 10.58
CA TYR A 135 2.42 -1.68 11.28
C TYR A 135 2.90 -3.09 10.93
N MET A 136 3.09 -3.36 9.64
CA MET A 136 3.50 -4.70 9.18
C MET A 136 4.95 -5.01 9.58
N ARG A 137 5.86 -4.03 9.49
CA ARG A 137 7.26 -4.23 9.90
C ARG A 137 7.39 -4.65 11.34
N LYS A 138 6.61 -4.03 12.22
CA LYS A 138 6.67 -4.32 13.65
C LYS A 138 6.13 -5.70 13.99
N ARG A 139 5.41 -6.32 13.06
CA ARG A 139 4.80 -7.64 13.24
C ARG A 139 5.42 -8.71 12.36
N TYR A 140 6.61 -8.43 11.81
CA TYR A 140 7.32 -9.40 11.01
C TYR A 140 7.73 -10.62 11.84
#